data_8c346c170eacd16703acc25a09fb7d37
#
_entry.id   8c346c170eacd16703acc25a09fb7d37
#
_cell.length_a   1.000
_cell.length_b   1.000
_cell.length_c   1.000
_cell.angle_alpha   90.00
_cell.angle_beta   90.00
_cell.angle_gamma   90.00
#
_symmetry.space_group_name_H-M   'P 1'
#
loop_
_entity.id
_entity.type
_entity.pdbx_description
1 polymer ?
#
loop_
_entity_poly.entity_id
_entity_poly.type
_entity_poly.pdbx_seq_one_letter_code
_entity_poly.pdbx_strand_id
1 'polypeptide(L)'
;MYDGTPSMDGYGAEAGYAAVTKTIDTGRGGEAKIVARIISMLAAGSKKAAEGDIRPLAEALHKNNELWTILAIDVAQKGNGLPADLRARIVYLMEFTHQHSRKVLNREADVAPLININKAIMRGLMGQSETPQTVVAPSEGA
;
A
#
# COMPACT_ATOMS: atom_id res chain seq x y z
N MET A 1 5.30 -16.16 -12.46
CA MET A 1 5.00 -15.99 -11.86
C MET A 1 5.17 -15.76 -11.30
N TYR A 2 5.33 -15.82 -11.73
CA TYR A 2 5.17 -15.62 -10.95
C TYR A 2 5.44 -15.68 -10.54
N ASP A 3 5.69 -15.92 -10.91
CA ASP A 3 5.72 -16.01 -10.17
C ASP A 3 5.79 -15.94 -9.56
N GLY A 4 5.99 -16.19 -9.90
CA GLY A 4 5.84 -16.38 -9.13
C GLY A 4 6.00 -16.33 -8.53
N THR A 5 6.05 -16.45 -8.74
CA THR A 5 6.05 -16.54 -8.03
C THR A 5 6.41 -16.52 -7.34
N PRO A 6 6.64 -16.81 -7.49
CA PRO A 6 6.86 -16.89 -6.69
C PRO A 6 7.38 -16.58 -6.10
N SER A 7 7.61 -16.45 -6.37
CA SER A 7 7.87 -16.13 -5.73
C SER A 7 8.00 -15.72 -5.16
N MET A 8 8.03 -15.92 -5.57
CA MET A 8 7.87 -15.65 -4.85
C MET A 8 7.70 -16.22 -4.35
N ASP A 9 8.02 -16.90 -4.83
CA ASP A 9 7.70 -17.52 -4.24
C ASP A 9 7.23 -17.69 -3.19
N GLY A 10 6.79 -18.08 -3.67
CA GLY A 10 6.24 -18.36 -2.39
C GLY A 10 7.08 -17.93 -1.25
N TYR A 11 8.27 -18.20 -1.40
CA TYR A 11 9.21 -17.79 -0.38
C TYR A 11 9.23 -16.28 -0.20
N GLY A 12 9.27 -15.55 -1.29
CA GLY A 12 9.27 -14.11 -1.21
C GLY A 12 7.98 -13.57 -0.63
N ALA A 13 6.87 -14.18 -1.03
CA ALA A 13 5.58 -13.76 -0.52
C ALA A 13 5.48 -14.02 0.96
N GLU A 14 5.99 -15.15 1.40
CA GLU A 14 5.94 -15.52 2.81
C GLU A 14 6.75 -14.56 3.66
N ALA A 15 7.94 -14.23 3.21
CA ALA A 15 8.80 -13.29 3.94
C ALA A 15 8.18 -11.90 3.99
N GLY A 16 7.62 -11.45 2.87
CA GLY A 16 6.96 -10.15 2.83
C GLY A 16 5.73 -10.11 3.70
N TYR A 17 4.97 -11.19 3.64
CA TYR A 17 3.79 -11.32 4.45
C TYR A 17 4.12 -11.24 5.95
N ALA A 18 5.12 -11.99 6.37
CA ALA A 18 5.53 -11.98 7.77
C ALA A 18 6.02 -10.60 8.18
N ALA A 19 6.73 -9.92 7.30
CA ALA A 19 7.24 -8.59 7.60
C ALA A 19 6.10 -7.59 7.77
N VAL A 20 5.09 -7.65 6.90
CA VAL A 20 3.95 -6.76 7.00
C VAL A 20 3.18 -7.03 8.28
N THR A 21 2.91 -8.29 8.57
CA THR A 21 2.18 -8.65 9.77
C THR A 21 2.91 -8.16 11.01
N LYS A 22 4.21 -8.37 11.03
CA LYS A 22 5.01 -7.98 12.17
C LYS A 22 5.00 -6.47 12.36
N THR A 23 5.12 -5.70 11.28
CA THR A 23 5.12 -4.26 11.40
C THR A 23 3.77 -3.74 11.85
N ILE A 24 2.71 -4.32 11.35
CA ILE A 24 1.38 -3.91 11.78
C ILE A 24 1.20 -4.16 13.26
N ASP A 25 1.70 -5.29 13.74
CA ASP A 25 1.51 -5.67 15.13
C ASP A 25 2.44 -4.93 16.09
N THR A 26 3.71 -4.77 15.71
CA THR A 26 4.69 -4.27 16.63
C THR A 26 5.59 -3.17 16.06
N GLY A 27 5.79 -3.16 14.76
CA GLY A 27 6.72 -2.24 14.15
C GLY A 27 6.06 -1.17 13.30
N ARG A 28 5.02 -0.57 13.81
CA ARG A 28 4.28 0.40 13.03
C ARG A 28 5.11 1.54 12.50
N GLY A 29 6.15 1.91 13.26
CA GLY A 29 7.07 2.93 12.78
C GLY A 29 7.79 2.50 11.51
N GLY A 30 8.22 1.24 11.47
CA GLY A 30 8.86 0.70 10.28
C GLY A 30 7.93 0.60 9.11
N GLU A 31 6.70 0.19 9.38
CA GLU A 31 5.70 0.11 8.34
C GLU A 31 5.42 1.50 7.76
N ALA A 32 5.28 2.48 8.62
CA ALA A 32 5.03 3.85 8.18
C ALA A 32 6.19 4.36 7.32
N LYS A 33 7.42 3.96 7.65
CA LYS A 33 8.57 4.38 6.86
C LYS A 33 8.52 3.80 5.45
N ILE A 34 8.10 2.55 5.32
CA ILE A 34 7.99 1.92 4.02
C ILE A 34 6.96 2.65 3.17
N VAL A 35 5.81 2.93 3.77
CA VAL A 35 4.75 3.63 3.06
C VAL A 35 5.21 5.04 2.67
N ALA A 36 5.87 5.74 3.59
CA ALA A 36 6.35 7.09 3.33
C ALA A 36 7.35 7.10 2.18
N ARG A 37 8.21 6.08 2.12
CA ARG A 37 9.17 5.98 1.04
C ARG A 37 8.47 5.80 -0.29
N ILE A 38 7.46 4.96 -0.34
CA ILE A 38 6.74 4.74 -1.58
C ILE A 38 5.98 5.99 -1.99
N ILE A 39 5.42 6.72 -1.04
CA ILE A 39 4.77 8.00 -1.34
C ILE A 39 5.77 8.94 -2.02
N SER A 40 6.99 9.04 -1.46
CA SER A 40 8.01 9.89 -2.06
C SER A 40 8.40 9.43 -3.45
N MET A 41 8.50 8.11 -3.64
CA MET A 41 8.84 7.56 -4.95
C MET A 41 7.75 7.86 -5.98
N LEU A 42 6.49 7.76 -5.57
CA LEU A 42 5.38 8.07 -6.47
C LEU A 42 5.40 9.55 -6.88
N ALA A 43 5.64 10.42 -5.93
CA ALA A 43 5.68 11.85 -6.22
C ALA A 43 6.87 12.21 -7.12
N ALA A 44 8.04 11.69 -6.77
CA ALA A 44 9.24 11.97 -7.58
C ALA A 44 9.12 11.36 -8.96
N GLY A 45 8.58 10.15 -9.05
CA GLY A 45 8.39 9.49 -10.33
C GLY A 45 7.42 10.23 -11.22
N SER A 46 6.36 10.77 -10.63
CA SER A 46 5.39 11.54 -11.37
C SER A 46 6.04 12.79 -11.98
N LYS A 47 6.90 13.43 -11.20
CA LYS A 47 7.60 14.61 -11.69
C LYS A 47 8.52 14.26 -12.86
N LYS A 48 9.24 13.14 -12.73
CA LYS A 48 10.11 12.70 -13.82
C LYS A 48 9.33 12.33 -15.06
N ALA A 49 8.16 11.72 -14.88
CA ALA A 49 7.32 11.37 -16.02
C ALA A 49 6.86 12.62 -16.75
N ALA A 50 6.56 13.69 -16.02
CA ALA A 50 6.17 14.95 -16.62
C ALA A 50 7.32 15.55 -17.43
N GLU A 51 8.55 15.19 -17.08
CA GLU A 51 9.74 15.66 -17.80
C GLU A 51 10.14 14.71 -18.94
N GLY A 52 9.36 13.65 -19.14
CA GLY A 52 9.62 12.74 -20.25
C GLY A 52 10.23 11.40 -19.88
N ASP A 53 10.50 11.15 -18.59
CA ASP A 53 11.09 9.88 -18.16
C ASP A 53 10.10 9.14 -17.27
N ILE A 54 9.44 8.14 -17.84
CA ILE A 54 8.40 7.38 -17.16
C ILE A 54 8.98 6.31 -16.24
N ARG A 55 10.25 5.95 -16.39
CA ARG A 55 10.80 4.79 -15.68
C ARG A 55 10.73 4.90 -14.17
N PRO A 56 11.10 6.01 -13.54
CA PRO A 56 10.98 6.08 -12.09
C PRO A 56 9.54 5.94 -11.60
N LEU A 57 8.59 6.45 -12.37
CA LEU A 57 7.18 6.30 -12.01
C LEU A 57 6.75 4.85 -12.12
N ALA A 58 7.16 4.18 -13.21
CA ALA A 58 6.82 2.76 -13.38
C ALA A 58 7.36 1.92 -12.23
N GLU A 59 8.57 2.22 -11.79
CA GLU A 59 9.15 1.50 -10.66
C GLU A 59 8.38 1.78 -9.38
N ALA A 60 8.01 3.04 -9.15
CA ALA A 60 7.26 3.40 -7.95
C ALA A 60 5.90 2.71 -7.94
N LEU A 61 5.23 2.68 -9.08
CA LEU A 61 3.94 2.01 -9.19
C LEU A 61 4.06 0.52 -8.93
N HIS A 62 5.12 -0.09 -9.43
CA HIS A 62 5.36 -1.51 -9.19
C HIS A 62 5.53 -1.79 -7.70
N LYS A 63 6.34 -1.00 -7.03
CA LYS A 63 6.56 -1.19 -5.61
C LYS A 63 5.30 -0.93 -4.80
N ASN A 64 4.53 0.03 -5.22
CA ASN A 64 3.26 0.31 -4.57
C ASN A 64 2.30 -0.87 -4.72
N ASN A 65 2.23 -1.43 -5.92
CA ASN A 65 1.37 -2.59 -6.15
C ASN A 65 1.83 -3.79 -5.33
N GLU A 66 3.13 -3.98 -5.20
CA GLU A 66 3.66 -5.06 -4.35
C GLU A 66 3.23 -4.88 -2.90
N LEU A 67 3.36 -3.67 -2.39
CA LEU A 67 2.97 -3.40 -1.01
C LEU A 67 1.51 -3.73 -0.79
N TRP A 68 0.64 -3.27 -1.68
CA TRP A 68 -0.79 -3.50 -1.50
C TRP A 68 -1.18 -4.96 -1.68
N THR A 69 -0.48 -5.68 -2.57
CA THR A 69 -0.70 -7.10 -2.73
C THR A 69 -0.33 -7.86 -1.46
N ILE A 70 0.80 -7.51 -0.87
CA ILE A 70 1.22 -8.16 0.37
C ILE A 70 0.24 -7.88 1.49
N LEU A 71 -0.23 -6.63 1.61
CA LEU A 71 -1.23 -6.29 2.61
C LEU A 71 -2.51 -7.08 2.42
N ALA A 72 -2.96 -7.20 1.17
CA ALA A 72 -4.20 -7.93 0.90
C ALA A 72 -4.06 -9.41 1.23
N ILE A 73 -2.91 -9.99 0.90
CA ILE A 73 -2.66 -11.39 1.23
C ILE A 73 -2.67 -11.58 2.74
N ASP A 74 -2.03 -10.68 3.45
CA ASP A 74 -1.96 -10.75 4.90
C ASP A 74 -3.35 -10.72 5.53
N VAL A 75 -4.18 -9.77 5.11
CA VAL A 75 -5.50 -9.65 5.73
C VAL A 75 -6.45 -10.76 5.32
N ALA A 76 -6.15 -11.47 4.23
CA ALA A 76 -6.98 -12.57 3.79
C ALA A 76 -6.74 -13.83 4.60
N GLN A 77 -5.66 -13.88 5.38
CA GLN A 77 -5.34 -15.05 6.16
C GLN A 77 -6.27 -15.20 7.35
N LYS A 78 -6.63 -16.42 7.64
CA LYS A 78 -7.44 -16.70 8.82
C LYS A 78 -6.65 -16.31 10.06
N GLY A 79 -7.35 -15.75 11.01
CA GLY A 79 -6.69 -15.39 12.26
C GLY A 79 -5.95 -14.08 12.21
N ASN A 80 -6.13 -13.32 11.13
CA ASN A 80 -5.47 -12.04 11.01
C ASN A 80 -5.86 -11.08 12.14
N GLY A 81 -7.08 -11.16 12.61
CA GLY A 81 -7.51 -10.36 13.74
C GLY A 81 -8.14 -9.02 13.39
N LEU A 82 -8.11 -8.63 12.14
CA LEU A 82 -8.75 -7.39 11.74
C LEU A 82 -10.23 -7.60 11.49
N PRO A 83 -11.04 -6.56 11.71
CA PRO A 83 -12.47 -6.66 11.40
C PRO A 83 -12.70 -6.97 9.93
N ALA A 84 -13.77 -7.71 9.68
CA ALA A 84 -14.06 -8.15 8.32
C ALA A 84 -14.23 -7.01 7.33
N ASP A 85 -14.88 -5.92 7.76
CA ASP A 85 -15.08 -4.80 6.86
C ASP A 85 -13.77 -4.10 6.53
N LEU A 86 -12.85 -4.04 7.47
CA LEU A 86 -11.54 -3.45 7.20
C LEU A 86 -10.75 -4.32 6.24
N ARG A 87 -10.81 -5.64 6.44
CA ARG A 87 -10.13 -6.55 5.52
C ARG A 87 -10.67 -6.41 4.10
N ALA A 88 -12.00 -6.34 3.97
CA ALA A 88 -12.61 -6.18 2.65
C ALA A 88 -12.17 -4.88 2.00
N ARG A 89 -12.05 -3.82 2.79
CA ARG A 89 -11.64 -2.54 2.27
C ARG A 89 -10.20 -2.59 1.76
N ILE A 90 -9.32 -3.28 2.47
CA ILE A 90 -7.93 -3.39 2.04
C ILE A 90 -7.84 -4.16 0.73
N VAL A 91 -8.61 -5.24 0.59
CA VAL A 91 -8.63 -5.97 -0.66
C VAL A 91 -9.16 -5.10 -1.80
N TYR A 92 -10.21 -4.34 -1.54
CA TYR A 92 -10.75 -3.43 -2.53
C TYR A 92 -9.71 -2.39 -2.95
N LEU A 93 -9.00 -1.83 -1.97
CA LEU A 93 -7.99 -0.82 -2.28
C LEU A 93 -6.82 -1.41 -3.06
N MET A 94 -6.48 -2.67 -2.80
CA MET A 94 -5.45 -3.33 -3.59
C MET A 94 -5.89 -3.42 -5.05
N GLU A 95 -7.13 -3.82 -5.28
CA GLU A 95 -7.65 -3.92 -6.65
C GLU A 95 -7.71 -2.55 -7.31
N PHE A 96 -8.17 -1.55 -6.58
CA PHE A 96 -8.21 -0.20 -7.10
C PHE A 96 -6.80 0.28 -7.46
N THR A 97 -5.85 0.01 -6.59
CA THR A 97 -4.47 0.43 -6.80
C THR A 97 -3.90 -0.18 -8.09
N HIS A 98 -4.14 -1.47 -8.30
CA HIS A 98 -3.65 -2.11 -9.51
C HIS A 98 -4.28 -1.53 -10.76
N GLN A 99 -5.58 -1.30 -10.73
CA GLN A 99 -6.28 -0.73 -11.88
C GLN A 99 -5.83 0.69 -12.15
N HIS A 100 -5.75 1.48 -11.11
CA HIS A 100 -5.39 2.88 -11.25
C HIS A 100 -3.94 3.04 -11.73
N SER A 101 -3.06 2.15 -11.28
CA SER A 101 -1.66 2.18 -11.73
C SER A 101 -1.56 2.02 -13.23
N ARG A 102 -2.38 1.14 -13.79
CA ARG A 102 -2.40 0.97 -15.25
C ARG A 102 -2.84 2.25 -15.95
N LYS A 103 -3.83 2.92 -15.40
CA LYS A 103 -4.30 4.16 -15.98
C LYS A 103 -3.23 5.24 -15.92
N VAL A 104 -2.49 5.29 -14.81
CA VAL A 104 -1.40 6.25 -14.68
C VAL A 104 -0.33 5.99 -15.73
N LEU A 105 0.05 4.73 -15.91
CA LEU A 105 1.05 4.37 -16.91
C LEU A 105 0.59 4.68 -18.32
N ASN A 106 -0.70 4.58 -18.57
CA ASN A 106 -1.28 4.89 -19.88
C ASN A 106 -1.56 6.38 -20.07
N ARG A 107 -1.21 7.16 -19.08
CA ARG A 107 -1.40 8.62 -19.11
C ARG A 107 -2.88 9.00 -19.14
N GLU A 108 -3.71 8.17 -18.54
CA GLU A 108 -5.14 8.39 -18.44
C GLU A 108 -5.58 8.86 -17.07
N ALA A 109 -4.66 8.88 -16.11
CA ALA A 109 -5.01 9.25 -14.75
C ALA A 109 -3.79 9.79 -14.02
N ASP A 110 -4.06 10.54 -12.97
CA ASP A 110 -3.08 11.16 -12.13
C ASP A 110 -2.69 10.19 -11.01
N VAL A 111 -1.50 10.36 -10.49
CA VAL A 111 -0.98 9.51 -9.42
C VAL A 111 -1.55 9.93 -8.05
N ALA A 112 -2.16 11.08 -7.95
CA ALA A 112 -2.60 11.64 -6.67
C ALA A 112 -3.48 10.70 -5.83
N PRO A 113 -4.46 9.99 -6.43
CA PRO A 113 -5.26 9.08 -5.61
C PRO A 113 -4.43 8.01 -4.90
N LEU A 114 -3.38 7.51 -5.55
CA LEU A 114 -2.54 6.49 -4.92
C LEU A 114 -1.76 7.08 -3.76
N ILE A 115 -1.27 8.29 -3.92
CA ILE A 115 -0.56 8.98 -2.84
C ILE A 115 -1.50 9.21 -1.67
N ASN A 116 -2.73 9.65 -1.95
CA ASN A 116 -3.69 9.94 -0.90
C ASN A 116 -4.10 8.69 -0.13
N ILE A 117 -4.28 7.57 -0.83
CA ILE A 117 -4.59 6.31 -0.18
C ILE A 117 -3.44 5.90 0.74
N ASN A 118 -2.23 6.02 0.26
CA ASN A 118 -1.07 5.65 1.07
C ASN A 118 -0.92 6.55 2.29
N LYS A 119 -1.19 7.84 2.12
CA LYS A 119 -1.15 8.75 3.27
C LYS A 119 -2.19 8.37 4.31
N ALA A 120 -3.36 7.96 3.85
CA ALA A 120 -4.42 7.56 4.77
C ALA A 120 -4.04 6.31 5.55
N ILE A 121 -3.45 5.31 4.86
CA ILE A 121 -3.05 4.10 5.55
C ILE A 121 -1.89 4.38 6.52
N MET A 122 -1.00 5.29 6.14
CA MET A 122 0.11 5.66 7.01
C MET A 122 -0.40 6.32 8.28
N ARG A 123 -1.37 7.22 8.14
CA ARG A 123 -1.97 7.86 9.31
C ARG A 123 -2.67 6.84 10.19
N GLY A 124 -3.33 5.86 9.58
CA GLY A 124 -3.97 4.80 10.32
C GLY A 124 -3.00 3.98 11.14
N LEU A 125 -1.86 3.64 10.53
CA LEU A 125 -0.83 2.88 11.23
C LEU A 125 -0.28 3.66 12.41
N MET A 126 -0.01 4.94 12.22
CA MET A 126 0.51 5.77 13.30
C MET A 126 -0.54 6.01 14.36
N GLY A 127 -1.79 6.22 13.94
CA GLY A 127 -2.87 6.42 14.87
C GLY A 127 -3.11 5.21 15.75
N GLN A 128 -2.99 4.02 15.17
CA GLN A 128 -3.16 2.81 15.93
C GLN A 128 -2.10 2.66 17.01
N SER A 129 -0.89 3.11 16.73
CA SER A 129 0.16 3.00 17.71
C SER A 129 0.03 4.04 18.80
N GLU A 130 -0.80 5.03 18.60
CA GLU A 130 -1.02 6.09 19.58
C GLU A 130 -2.33 5.90 20.31
N THR A 131 -3.43 6.22 19.67
CA THR A 131 -4.72 6.06 20.28
C THR A 131 -5.75 5.72 19.22
N PRO A 132 -6.50 4.68 19.45
CA PRO A 132 -7.47 4.22 18.47
C PRO A 132 -8.55 5.22 18.11
N GLN A 133 -8.96 6.01 19.06
CA GLN A 133 -10.09 6.87 18.81
C GLN A 133 -9.77 8.06 17.92
N THR A 134 -8.51 8.31 17.66
CA THR A 134 -8.19 9.38 16.76
C THR A 134 -8.71 9.09 15.38
N VAL A 135 -8.86 7.84 15.08
CA VAL A 135 -9.37 7.44 13.79
C VAL A 135 -10.79 7.88 13.59
N VAL A 136 -11.52 7.89 14.66
CA VAL A 136 -12.93 8.21 14.58
C VAL A 136 -13.15 9.64 14.20
N ALA A 137 -12.34 10.45 14.73
CA ALA A 137 -12.55 11.85 14.58
C ALA A 137 -12.86 12.25 13.17
N PRO A 138 -12.32 11.69 12.39
CA PRO A 138 -12.60 12.14 11.09
C PRO A 138 -13.92 11.78 10.61
N SER A 139 -14.07 11.40 11.17
CA SER A 139 -14.98 11.20 10.60
C SER A 139 -15.64 12.09 10.26
N GLU A 140 -15.29 12.25 10.45
CA GLU A 140 -15.85 12.80 10.18
C GLU A 140 -16.07 13.39 9.43
N GLY A 141 -16.01 13.46 9.45
CA GLY A 141 -16.38 13.97 8.83
C GLY A 141 -16.31 14.03 8.11
N ALA A 142 -15.98 13.85 8.14
CA ALA A 142 -16.11 14.03 7.51
C ALA A 142 -16.38 14.06 7.06
#